data_b7f0249509144961fdf4e57e45fa1092
#
_entry.id   b7f0249509144961fdf4e57e45fa1092
#
_cell.length_a   1.000
_cell.length_b   1.000
_cell.length_c   1.000
_cell.angle_alpha   90.00
_cell.angle_beta   90.00
_cell.angle_gamma   90.00
#
_symmetry.space_group_name_H-M   'P 1'
#
loop_
_entity.id
_entity.type
_entity.pdbx_description
1 polymer ?
#
loop_
_entity_poly.entity_id
_entity_poly.type
_entity_poly.pdbx_seq_one_letter_code
_entity_poly.pdbx_strand_id
1 'polypeptide(L)'
;MTIIGAGLAGLQCARLLAPQGLNVLLVDRKNTLDQKIHTTGIFVRRTLVDFDMPDDCLGPPIKHVTLYSPAHRSLELVSQHDEFRIGRMGQLYQRYLQHCLLSGVHWLPQTSYLSHSANNGKLTLRLSSGSSINTRYLIGADGARSRVARDLKLELNREWIVGAESVLHGAVLAGPPRLLCFLDPKLAPGYIAWIAHDGEETHLGVGGYPSLFDPTAALQEFRSRVADIIDLRNAKQIETRAGLIPVGGVLKNIANSTGLLIGDAAGAVSPLTAGGLDPCMRLSAFAASVVTEYLSTGDAQVLQAYSGELFRKRFISRLWARRIAATLRQPQLLELGCAVLRLPVFSRLAHHVFFGRGSFPDVMEQLAAPSAIAH
;
A
#
# COMPACT_ATOMS: atom_id res chain seq x y z
N MET A 1 5.38 -23.97 0.36
CA MET A 1 4.64 -22.95 1.11
C MET A 1 3.60 -22.27 0.24
N THR A 2 2.61 -21.60 0.83
CA THR A 2 1.51 -21.00 0.04
C THR A 2 1.32 -19.52 0.43
N ILE A 3 1.16 -18.67 -0.58
CA ILE A 3 0.86 -17.24 -0.45
C ILE A 3 -0.57 -17.02 -0.97
N ILE A 4 -1.42 -16.40 -0.17
CA ILE A 4 -2.79 -16.05 -0.53
C ILE A 4 -2.88 -14.56 -0.83
N GLY A 5 -3.16 -14.24 -2.09
CA GLY A 5 -3.24 -12.90 -2.64
C GLY A 5 -2.02 -12.54 -3.51
N ALA A 6 -2.28 -12.22 -4.78
CA ALA A 6 -1.26 -11.80 -5.76
C ALA A 6 -1.30 -10.28 -6.02
N GLY A 7 -1.54 -9.49 -4.97
CA GLY A 7 -1.24 -8.07 -4.97
C GLY A 7 0.26 -7.82 -4.86
N LEU A 8 0.68 -6.55 -4.77
CA LEU A 8 2.11 -6.19 -4.69
C LEU A 8 2.86 -6.97 -3.60
N ALA A 9 2.26 -7.13 -2.41
CA ALA A 9 2.86 -7.85 -1.30
C ALA A 9 3.13 -9.31 -1.62
N GLY A 10 2.12 -10.03 -2.13
CA GLY A 10 2.24 -11.45 -2.45
C GLY A 10 3.21 -11.70 -3.60
N LEU A 11 3.16 -10.89 -4.64
CA LEU A 11 4.09 -10.97 -5.78
C LEU A 11 5.53 -10.69 -5.36
N GLN A 12 5.77 -9.64 -4.57
CA GLN A 12 7.10 -9.31 -4.07
C GLN A 12 7.65 -10.44 -3.18
N CYS A 13 6.82 -10.97 -2.29
CA CYS A 13 7.21 -12.06 -1.40
C CYS A 13 7.52 -13.34 -2.20
N ALA A 14 6.66 -13.70 -3.16
CA ALA A 14 6.85 -14.88 -4.01
C ALA A 14 8.15 -14.79 -4.83
N ARG A 15 8.42 -13.61 -5.42
CA ARG A 15 9.63 -13.33 -6.20
C ARG A 15 10.92 -13.49 -5.39
N LEU A 16 10.87 -13.17 -4.10
CA LEU A 16 12.02 -13.28 -3.21
C LEU A 16 12.21 -14.68 -2.61
N LEU A 17 11.14 -15.43 -2.45
CA LEU A 17 11.17 -16.79 -1.88
C LEU A 17 11.56 -17.86 -2.90
N ALA A 18 11.13 -17.73 -4.15
CA ALA A 18 11.39 -18.75 -5.18
C ALA A 18 12.89 -19.01 -5.41
N PRO A 19 13.77 -17.99 -5.54
CA PRO A 19 15.21 -18.21 -5.70
C PRO A 19 15.88 -18.89 -4.51
N GLN A 20 15.22 -18.95 -3.34
CA GLN A 20 15.73 -19.60 -2.13
C GLN A 20 15.51 -21.14 -2.14
N GLY A 21 15.10 -21.72 -3.27
CA GLY A 21 14.84 -23.14 -3.40
C GLY A 21 13.54 -23.61 -2.74
N LEU A 22 12.66 -22.69 -2.38
CA LEU A 22 11.37 -22.99 -1.78
C LEU A 22 10.32 -23.25 -2.86
N ASN A 23 9.55 -24.33 -2.70
CA ASN A 23 8.37 -24.57 -3.53
C ASN A 23 7.25 -23.60 -3.11
N VAL A 24 6.99 -22.57 -3.92
CA VAL A 24 6.04 -21.51 -3.65
C VAL A 24 4.80 -21.66 -4.51
N LEU A 25 3.63 -21.71 -3.88
CA LEU A 25 2.33 -21.62 -4.53
C LEU A 25 1.74 -20.24 -4.26
N LEU A 26 1.41 -19.50 -5.31
CA LEU A 26 0.72 -18.21 -5.25
C LEU A 26 -0.73 -18.38 -5.70
N VAL A 27 -1.68 -18.00 -4.84
CA VAL A 27 -3.13 -18.20 -5.07
C VAL A 27 -3.83 -16.85 -5.10
N ASP A 28 -4.65 -16.58 -6.10
CA ASP A 28 -5.51 -15.39 -6.14
C ASP A 28 -6.85 -15.68 -6.79
N ARG A 29 -7.88 -14.95 -6.34
CA ARG A 29 -9.24 -15.01 -6.89
C ARG A 29 -9.37 -14.38 -8.28
N LYS A 30 -8.43 -13.52 -8.68
CA LYS A 30 -8.40 -12.88 -9.99
C LYS A 30 -7.89 -13.86 -11.05
N ASN A 31 -8.39 -13.70 -12.27
CA ASN A 31 -7.85 -14.42 -13.42
C ASN A 31 -6.57 -13.78 -13.95
N THR A 32 -6.59 -12.44 -14.06
CA THR A 32 -5.48 -11.61 -14.51
C THR A 32 -5.18 -10.54 -13.45
N LEU A 33 -3.97 -10.02 -13.42
CA LEU A 33 -3.54 -9.08 -12.40
C LEU A 33 -3.53 -7.61 -12.87
N ASP A 34 -3.74 -7.37 -14.15
CA ASP A 34 -3.80 -6.07 -14.80
C ASP A 34 -5.15 -5.36 -14.66
N GLN A 35 -6.15 -6.06 -14.14
CA GLN A 35 -7.50 -5.53 -13.95
C GLN A 35 -7.88 -5.44 -12.47
N LYS A 36 -8.89 -4.60 -12.19
CA LYS A 36 -9.41 -4.39 -10.82
C LYS A 36 -8.29 -4.03 -9.85
N ILE A 37 -7.48 -3.08 -10.25
CA ILE A 37 -6.43 -2.49 -9.41
C ILE A 37 -7.10 -1.72 -8.27
N HIS A 38 -6.49 -1.74 -7.08
CA HIS A 38 -7.02 -1.08 -5.87
C HIS A 38 -6.08 -0.02 -5.31
N THR A 39 -5.21 0.54 -6.13
CA THR A 39 -4.23 1.56 -5.73
C THR A 39 -3.92 2.50 -6.87
N THR A 40 -3.63 3.77 -6.56
CA THR A 40 -3.10 4.75 -7.51
C THR A 40 -1.68 4.40 -7.97
N GLY A 41 -0.90 3.74 -7.10
CA GLY A 41 0.46 3.36 -7.46
C GLY A 41 1.54 4.40 -7.12
N ILE A 42 1.35 5.25 -6.11
CA ILE A 42 2.31 6.30 -5.75
C ILE A 42 3.50 5.69 -5.00
N PHE A 43 4.59 5.47 -5.71
CA PHE A 43 5.87 5.06 -5.13
C PHE A 43 6.66 6.26 -4.63
N VAL A 44 7.31 6.09 -3.49
CA VAL A 44 8.14 7.13 -2.88
C VAL A 44 9.61 6.90 -3.21
N ARG A 45 10.41 7.97 -3.24
CA ARG A 45 11.84 7.95 -3.57
C ARG A 45 12.58 6.81 -2.86
N ARG A 46 12.34 6.60 -1.57
CA ARG A 46 13.03 5.56 -0.80
C ARG A 46 12.74 4.15 -1.33
N THR A 47 11.50 3.86 -1.74
CA THR A 47 11.17 2.58 -2.39
C THR A 47 11.90 2.44 -3.72
N LEU A 48 11.94 3.51 -4.52
CA LEU A 48 12.59 3.51 -5.83
C LEU A 48 14.13 3.36 -5.75
N VAL A 49 14.73 3.80 -4.64
CA VAL A 49 16.17 3.63 -4.39
C VAL A 49 16.51 2.23 -3.87
N ASP A 50 15.67 1.71 -2.95
CA ASP A 50 16.00 0.47 -2.24
C ASP A 50 15.53 -0.81 -2.96
N PHE A 51 14.64 -0.68 -3.95
CA PHE A 51 14.10 -1.81 -4.71
C PHE A 51 14.30 -1.61 -6.20
N ASP A 52 14.73 -2.66 -6.88
CA ASP A 52 14.81 -2.69 -8.34
C ASP A 52 13.38 -2.71 -8.93
N MET A 53 12.93 -1.55 -9.39
CA MET A 53 11.63 -1.35 -10.00
C MET A 53 11.79 -1.21 -11.52
N PRO A 54 11.03 -1.95 -12.34
CA PRO A 54 11.11 -1.83 -13.79
C PRO A 54 10.69 -0.42 -14.23
N ASP A 55 11.63 0.30 -14.87
CA ASP A 55 11.46 1.71 -15.21
C ASP A 55 10.31 1.95 -16.20
N ASP A 56 10.09 1.00 -17.10
CA ASP A 56 8.98 0.98 -18.06
C ASP A 56 7.60 0.79 -17.43
N CYS A 57 7.53 0.42 -16.15
CA CYS A 57 6.29 0.36 -15.38
C CYS A 57 6.04 1.63 -14.54
N LEU A 58 6.89 2.64 -14.65
CA LEU A 58 6.84 3.85 -13.82
C LEU A 58 6.61 5.09 -14.69
N GLY A 59 5.70 5.96 -14.26
CA GLY A 59 5.50 7.27 -14.83
C GLY A 59 6.67 8.23 -14.60
N PRO A 60 6.60 9.47 -15.09
CA PRO A 60 7.65 10.45 -14.96
C PRO A 60 7.94 10.79 -13.49
N PRO A 61 9.19 11.19 -13.17
CA PRO A 61 9.55 11.58 -11.82
C PRO A 61 8.83 12.86 -11.39
N ILE A 62 8.41 12.91 -10.12
CA ILE A 62 7.65 14.00 -9.53
C ILE A 62 8.45 14.63 -8.39
N LYS A 63 8.74 15.94 -8.54
CA LYS A 63 9.36 16.81 -7.53
C LYS A 63 8.38 17.77 -6.88
N HIS A 64 7.24 17.97 -7.50
CA HIS A 64 6.26 19.00 -7.14
C HIS A 64 5.05 18.36 -6.46
N VAL A 65 4.64 18.94 -5.34
CA VAL A 65 3.36 18.65 -4.68
C VAL A 65 2.62 19.96 -4.48
N THR A 66 1.38 20.03 -4.96
CA THR A 66 0.52 21.18 -4.73
C THR A 66 -0.58 20.80 -3.73
N LEU A 67 -0.64 21.49 -2.62
CA LEU A 67 -1.70 21.34 -1.63
C LEU A 67 -2.76 22.41 -1.86
N TYR A 68 -4.01 21.99 -2.02
CA TYR A 68 -5.15 22.90 -2.09
C TYR A 68 -5.92 22.89 -0.77
N SER A 69 -6.20 24.06 -0.24
CA SER A 69 -7.10 24.25 0.90
C SER A 69 -8.56 24.10 0.49
N PRO A 70 -9.52 24.05 1.45
CA PRO A 70 -10.96 24.01 1.14
C PRO A 70 -11.45 25.16 0.24
N ALA A 71 -10.80 26.32 0.32
CA ALA A 71 -11.08 27.48 -0.56
C ALA A 71 -10.24 27.49 -1.85
N HIS A 72 -9.68 26.34 -2.25
CA HIS A 72 -8.84 26.16 -3.45
C HIS A 72 -7.58 27.06 -3.50
N ARG A 73 -7.11 27.52 -2.35
CA ARG A 73 -5.83 28.25 -2.28
C ARG A 73 -4.69 27.24 -2.26
N SER A 74 -3.72 27.42 -3.15
CA SER A 74 -2.60 26.50 -3.30
C SER A 74 -1.42 26.81 -2.38
N LEU A 75 -0.67 25.76 -2.02
CA LEU A 75 0.67 25.79 -1.46
C LEU A 75 1.54 24.83 -2.30
N GLU A 76 2.51 25.42 -2.99
CA GLU A 76 3.49 24.65 -3.78
C GLU A 76 4.62 24.16 -2.87
N LEU A 77 4.90 22.88 -2.94
CA LEU A 77 6.05 22.25 -2.31
C LEU A 77 6.93 21.67 -3.42
N VAL A 78 8.20 22.05 -3.42
CA VAL A 78 9.16 21.60 -4.42
C VAL A 78 10.35 20.93 -3.72
N SER A 79 10.68 19.72 -4.11
CA SER A 79 11.88 19.01 -3.65
C SER A 79 13.02 19.16 -4.66
N GLN A 80 14.25 19.07 -4.16
CA GLN A 80 15.45 18.95 -5.01
C GLN A 80 15.58 17.56 -5.63
N HIS A 81 14.83 16.56 -5.12
CA HIS A 81 14.87 15.17 -5.52
C HIS A 81 13.57 14.72 -6.19
N ASP A 82 13.65 13.66 -6.95
CA ASP A 82 12.51 12.93 -7.50
C ASP A 82 11.83 12.13 -6.37
N GLU A 83 10.80 12.73 -5.77
CA GLU A 83 10.21 12.21 -4.54
C GLU A 83 9.19 11.10 -4.79
N PHE A 84 8.56 11.14 -5.98
CA PHE A 84 7.51 10.16 -6.32
C PHE A 84 7.60 9.75 -7.78
N ARG A 85 7.11 8.56 -8.05
CA ARG A 85 6.69 8.11 -9.39
C ARG A 85 5.37 7.34 -9.26
N ILE A 86 4.49 7.48 -10.25
CA ILE A 86 3.23 6.74 -10.28
C ILE A 86 3.47 5.46 -11.08
N GLY A 87 3.19 4.31 -10.47
CA GLY A 87 3.34 3.02 -11.12
C GLY A 87 2.13 2.66 -11.97
N ARG A 88 2.36 2.21 -13.19
CA ARG A 88 1.38 1.52 -14.02
C ARG A 88 1.16 0.12 -13.43
N MET A 89 0.32 0.08 -12.40
CA MET A 89 0.25 -1.07 -11.49
C MET A 89 -0.16 -2.37 -12.19
N GLY A 90 -0.98 -2.31 -13.24
CA GLY A 90 -1.34 -3.48 -14.04
C GLY A 90 -0.13 -4.09 -14.73
N GLN A 91 0.69 -3.26 -15.38
CA GLN A 91 1.93 -3.69 -16.05
C GLN A 91 2.93 -4.22 -15.01
N LEU A 92 3.09 -3.53 -13.89
CA LEU A 92 3.99 -3.95 -12.81
C LEU A 92 3.60 -5.32 -12.24
N TYR A 93 2.32 -5.56 -11.98
CA TYR A 93 1.86 -6.85 -11.47
C TYR A 93 2.08 -7.98 -12.47
N GLN A 94 1.84 -7.75 -13.75
CA GLN A 94 2.13 -8.74 -14.81
C GLN A 94 3.62 -9.03 -14.91
N ARG A 95 4.47 -7.99 -14.85
CA ARG A 95 5.93 -8.14 -14.86
C ARG A 95 6.42 -8.95 -13.66
N TYR A 96 5.90 -8.67 -12.47
CA TYR A 96 6.26 -9.42 -11.26
C TYR A 96 5.75 -10.86 -11.30
N LEU A 97 4.54 -11.09 -11.82
CA LEU A 97 4.02 -12.45 -12.00
C LEU A 97 4.88 -13.25 -12.98
N GLN A 98 5.23 -12.65 -14.13
CA GLN A 98 6.12 -13.28 -15.09
C GLN A 98 7.47 -13.66 -14.46
N HIS A 99 8.05 -12.78 -13.66
CA HIS A 99 9.28 -13.07 -12.92
C HIS A 99 9.11 -14.21 -11.92
N CYS A 100 7.98 -14.26 -11.21
CA CYS A 100 7.63 -15.37 -10.32
C CYS A 100 7.56 -16.70 -11.08
N LEU A 101 6.89 -16.75 -12.24
CA LEU A 101 6.74 -17.94 -13.05
C LEU A 101 8.09 -18.45 -13.58
N LEU A 102 8.93 -17.55 -14.07
CA LEU A 102 10.30 -17.89 -14.52
C LEU A 102 11.18 -18.42 -13.39
N SER A 103 10.90 -18.02 -12.15
CA SER A 103 11.59 -18.50 -10.94
C SER A 103 10.97 -19.77 -10.34
N GLY A 104 10.00 -20.38 -11.00
CA GLY A 104 9.39 -21.65 -10.57
C GLY A 104 8.24 -21.50 -9.55
N VAL A 105 7.67 -20.31 -9.38
CA VAL A 105 6.45 -20.15 -8.59
C VAL A 105 5.27 -20.79 -9.31
N HIS A 106 4.51 -21.61 -8.61
CA HIS A 106 3.26 -22.14 -9.12
C HIS A 106 2.15 -21.08 -8.93
N TRP A 107 1.53 -20.64 -10.03
CA TRP A 107 0.43 -19.70 -10.04
C TRP A 107 -0.91 -20.40 -10.13
N LEU A 108 -1.83 -20.10 -9.21
CA LEU A 108 -3.19 -20.62 -9.18
C LEU A 108 -4.21 -19.46 -9.21
N PRO A 109 -4.61 -19.00 -10.40
CA PRO A 109 -5.62 -17.95 -10.59
C PRO A 109 -7.03 -18.45 -10.30
N GLN A 110 -8.00 -17.53 -10.30
CA GLN A 110 -9.44 -17.77 -10.14
C GLN A 110 -9.79 -18.65 -8.93
N THR A 111 -8.90 -18.62 -7.92
CA THR A 111 -9.01 -19.52 -6.78
C THR A 111 -8.95 -18.71 -5.49
N SER A 112 -9.93 -18.93 -4.63
CA SER A 112 -9.98 -18.30 -3.31
C SER A 112 -9.62 -19.31 -2.22
N TYR A 113 -8.85 -18.83 -1.23
CA TYR A 113 -8.66 -19.54 0.02
C TYR A 113 -9.96 -19.54 0.82
N LEU A 114 -10.38 -20.68 1.33
CA LEU A 114 -11.61 -20.85 2.11
C LEU A 114 -11.33 -21.08 3.59
N SER A 115 -10.42 -21.98 3.91
CA SER A 115 -10.04 -22.33 5.29
C SER A 115 -8.78 -23.19 5.28
N HIS A 116 -8.27 -23.49 6.47
CA HIS A 116 -7.26 -24.54 6.64
C HIS A 116 -7.58 -25.42 7.85
N SER A 117 -6.96 -26.60 7.87
CA SER A 117 -6.84 -27.45 9.04
C SER A 117 -5.37 -27.74 9.29
N ALA A 118 -4.99 -27.84 10.56
CA ALA A 118 -3.64 -28.21 10.97
C ALA A 118 -3.65 -29.65 11.52
N ASN A 119 -2.79 -30.50 10.99
CA ASN A 119 -2.60 -31.86 11.48
C ASN A 119 -1.13 -32.24 11.39
N ASN A 120 -0.56 -32.70 12.51
CA ASN A 120 0.85 -33.14 12.61
C ASN A 120 1.87 -32.16 12.00
N GLY A 121 1.72 -30.86 12.29
CA GLY A 121 2.62 -29.81 11.79
C GLY A 121 2.48 -29.48 10.31
N LYS A 122 1.51 -30.05 9.60
CA LYS A 122 1.17 -29.72 8.22
C LYS A 122 -0.16 -28.99 8.16
N LEU A 123 -0.24 -27.97 7.31
CA LEU A 123 -1.48 -27.26 7.00
C LEU A 123 -2.09 -27.83 5.73
N THR A 124 -3.36 -28.17 5.79
CA THR A 124 -4.16 -28.54 4.61
C THR A 124 -5.12 -27.40 4.31
N LEU A 125 -4.90 -26.71 3.19
CA LEU A 125 -5.73 -25.59 2.74
C LEU A 125 -6.91 -26.10 1.92
N ARG A 126 -8.10 -25.57 2.16
CA ARG A 126 -9.28 -25.75 1.29
C ARG A 126 -9.42 -24.56 0.38
N LEU A 127 -9.58 -24.82 -0.91
CA LEU A 127 -9.71 -23.81 -1.96
C LEU A 127 -11.09 -23.85 -2.61
N SER A 128 -11.49 -22.73 -3.23
CA SER A 128 -12.79 -22.61 -3.92
C SER A 128 -12.94 -23.53 -5.14
N SER A 129 -11.83 -24.01 -5.69
CA SER A 129 -11.81 -25.03 -6.74
C SER A 129 -12.25 -26.42 -6.28
N GLY A 130 -12.52 -26.61 -4.98
CA GLY A 130 -12.78 -27.92 -4.39
C GLY A 130 -11.52 -28.71 -4.03
N SER A 131 -10.34 -28.26 -4.47
CA SER A 131 -9.07 -28.91 -4.16
C SER A 131 -8.59 -28.61 -2.74
N SER A 132 -7.78 -29.55 -2.22
CA SER A 132 -7.05 -29.39 -0.96
C SER A 132 -5.55 -29.44 -1.22
N ILE A 133 -4.80 -28.54 -0.60
CA ILE A 133 -3.36 -28.42 -0.81
C ILE A 133 -2.63 -28.43 0.53
N ASN A 134 -1.59 -29.25 0.62
CA ASN A 134 -0.73 -29.30 1.79
C ASN A 134 0.37 -28.25 1.69
N THR A 135 0.57 -27.48 2.77
CA THR A 135 1.63 -26.49 2.87
C THR A 135 2.31 -26.55 4.24
N ARG A 136 3.59 -26.18 4.30
CA ARG A 136 4.32 -26.09 5.58
C ARG A 136 4.08 -24.75 6.28
N TYR A 137 3.85 -23.67 5.49
CA TYR A 137 3.66 -22.33 6.02
C TYR A 137 2.72 -21.51 5.13
N LEU A 138 1.89 -20.68 5.73
CA LEU A 138 0.86 -19.89 5.04
C LEU A 138 1.18 -18.39 5.17
N ILE A 139 1.25 -17.68 4.04
CA ILE A 139 1.40 -16.23 4.02
C ILE A 139 0.10 -15.57 3.57
N GLY A 140 -0.46 -14.72 4.43
CA GLY A 140 -1.62 -13.89 4.13
C GLY A 140 -1.21 -12.57 3.49
N ALA A 141 -1.49 -12.44 2.18
CA ALA A 141 -1.36 -11.21 1.39
C ALA A 141 -2.72 -10.79 0.80
N ASP A 142 -3.81 -11.21 1.45
CA ASP A 142 -5.20 -11.17 0.98
C ASP A 142 -5.93 -9.85 1.31
N GLY A 143 -5.16 -8.80 1.61
CA GLY A 143 -5.62 -7.42 1.74
C GLY A 143 -6.25 -7.07 3.09
N ALA A 144 -6.84 -5.87 3.18
CA ALA A 144 -7.26 -5.25 4.43
C ALA A 144 -8.28 -6.07 5.27
N ARG A 145 -9.09 -6.92 4.63
CA ARG A 145 -10.06 -7.82 5.28
C ARG A 145 -9.58 -9.28 5.26
N SER A 146 -8.35 -9.52 5.63
CA SER A 146 -7.70 -10.82 5.56
C SER A 146 -8.51 -11.94 6.20
N ARG A 147 -8.82 -12.96 5.40
CA ARG A 147 -9.37 -14.22 5.89
C ARG A 147 -8.28 -15.08 6.54
N VAL A 148 -7.08 -15.04 5.96
CA VAL A 148 -5.92 -15.75 6.51
C VAL A 148 -5.63 -15.29 7.93
N ALA A 149 -5.66 -13.97 8.19
CA ALA A 149 -5.47 -13.42 9.54
C ALA A 149 -6.48 -14.01 10.55
N ARG A 150 -7.76 -14.07 10.16
CA ARG A 150 -8.82 -14.62 11.01
C ARG A 150 -8.59 -16.11 11.32
N ASP A 151 -8.30 -16.87 10.29
CA ASP A 151 -8.19 -18.34 10.42
C ASP A 151 -6.92 -18.73 11.17
N LEU A 152 -5.83 -17.97 11.01
CA LEU A 152 -4.58 -18.12 11.79
C LEU A 152 -4.70 -17.56 13.22
N LYS A 153 -5.84 -16.98 13.59
CA LYS A 153 -6.07 -16.32 14.89
C LYS A 153 -5.05 -15.20 15.18
N LEU A 154 -4.61 -14.50 14.12
CA LEU A 154 -3.80 -13.31 14.19
C LEU A 154 -4.68 -12.06 14.37
N GLU A 155 -4.06 -10.91 14.59
CA GLU A 155 -4.81 -9.66 14.75
C GLU A 155 -5.46 -9.22 13.43
N LEU A 156 -6.60 -8.51 13.52
CA LEU A 156 -7.37 -8.04 12.39
C LEU A 156 -7.36 -6.51 12.32
N ASN A 157 -7.34 -5.96 11.11
CA ASN A 157 -7.57 -4.53 10.91
C ASN A 157 -8.97 -4.13 11.41
N ARG A 158 -9.05 -2.98 12.10
CA ARG A 158 -10.31 -2.44 12.65
C ARG A 158 -10.58 -1.01 12.20
N GLU A 159 -9.55 -0.30 11.72
CA GLU A 159 -9.64 1.09 11.30
C GLU A 159 -9.26 1.20 9.83
N TRP A 160 -10.13 1.74 9.02
CA TRP A 160 -9.91 1.94 7.59
C TRP A 160 -10.57 3.20 7.06
N ILE A 161 -10.06 3.66 5.95
CA ILE A 161 -10.75 4.58 5.05
C ILE A 161 -11.12 3.84 3.77
N VAL A 162 -12.05 4.40 3.05
CA VAL A 162 -12.37 4.00 1.68
C VAL A 162 -11.70 4.98 0.73
N GLY A 163 -11.00 4.47 -0.27
CA GLY A 163 -10.56 5.22 -1.43
C GLY A 163 -11.39 4.87 -2.65
N ALA A 164 -11.74 5.86 -3.45
CA ALA A 164 -12.33 5.69 -4.79
C ALA A 164 -11.56 6.55 -5.79
N GLU A 165 -11.38 6.04 -7.00
CA GLU A 165 -10.56 6.66 -8.04
C GLU A 165 -11.17 6.44 -9.41
N SER A 166 -11.22 7.50 -10.23
CA SER A 166 -11.44 7.41 -11.68
C SER A 166 -10.09 7.48 -12.38
N VAL A 167 -9.83 6.51 -13.25
CA VAL A 167 -8.67 6.53 -14.15
C VAL A 167 -9.14 7.09 -15.49
N LEU A 168 -8.48 8.15 -15.95
CA LEU A 168 -8.84 8.95 -17.11
C LEU A 168 -7.73 8.90 -18.14
N HIS A 169 -8.08 8.58 -19.39
CA HIS A 169 -7.20 8.74 -20.54
C HIS A 169 -7.52 10.06 -21.24
N GLY A 170 -6.50 10.80 -21.69
CA GLY A 170 -6.68 12.06 -22.44
C GLY A 170 -6.97 13.29 -21.57
N ALA A 171 -6.88 13.19 -20.25
CA ALA A 171 -6.87 14.35 -19.37
C ALA A 171 -5.50 15.02 -19.39
N VAL A 172 -5.45 16.37 -19.41
CA VAL A 172 -4.19 17.12 -19.51
C VAL A 172 -3.97 17.99 -18.27
N LEU A 173 -2.90 17.70 -17.55
CA LEU A 173 -2.43 18.52 -16.43
C LEU A 173 -1.28 19.40 -16.92
N ALA A 174 -1.48 20.73 -16.89
CA ALA A 174 -0.48 21.68 -17.35
C ALA A 174 0.73 21.75 -16.42
N GLY A 175 1.92 22.01 -16.99
CA GLY A 175 3.17 22.19 -16.25
C GLY A 175 3.94 20.89 -15.98
N PRO A 176 4.94 20.93 -15.08
CA PRO A 176 5.75 19.75 -14.78
C PRO A 176 4.95 18.66 -14.06
N PRO A 177 5.41 17.40 -14.11
CA PRO A 177 4.80 16.31 -13.34
C PRO A 177 4.66 16.67 -11.87
N ARG A 178 3.46 16.52 -11.34
CA ARG A 178 3.13 16.91 -9.96
C ARG A 178 2.05 16.06 -9.34
N LEU A 179 2.04 15.98 -8.03
CA LEU A 179 0.96 15.40 -7.23
C LEU A 179 0.09 16.54 -6.69
N LEU A 180 -1.20 16.56 -7.00
CA LEU A 180 -2.13 17.51 -6.44
C LEU A 180 -2.89 16.87 -5.29
N CYS A 181 -2.93 17.52 -4.14
CA CYS A 181 -3.61 17.04 -2.94
C CYS A 181 -4.60 18.10 -2.45
N PHE A 182 -5.85 17.72 -2.26
CA PHE A 182 -6.93 18.60 -1.86
C PHE A 182 -7.37 18.25 -0.43
N LEU A 183 -7.27 19.23 0.45
CA LEU A 183 -7.61 19.15 1.86
C LEU A 183 -9.03 19.71 2.06
N ASP A 184 -10.06 18.97 1.66
CA ASP A 184 -11.45 19.38 1.84
C ASP A 184 -12.23 18.31 2.65
N PRO A 185 -12.63 18.62 3.89
CA PRO A 185 -13.32 17.66 4.76
C PRO A 185 -14.75 17.35 4.33
N LYS A 186 -15.33 18.13 3.41
CA LYS A 186 -16.65 17.81 2.81
C LYS A 186 -16.49 16.77 1.71
N LEU A 187 -15.42 16.88 0.93
CA LEU A 187 -15.12 16.01 -0.19
C LEU A 187 -14.43 14.71 0.27
N ALA A 188 -13.51 14.82 1.23
CA ALA A 188 -12.64 13.73 1.67
C ALA A 188 -12.50 13.74 3.21
N PRO A 189 -13.56 13.37 3.97
CA PRO A 189 -13.58 13.48 5.42
C PRO A 189 -12.53 12.58 6.10
N GLY A 190 -11.57 13.20 6.76
CA GLY A 190 -10.47 12.54 7.46
C GLY A 190 -9.35 12.03 6.55
N TYR A 191 -9.34 12.41 5.26
CA TYR A 191 -8.25 12.14 4.34
C TYR A 191 -8.13 13.27 3.29
N ILE A 192 -7.77 12.94 2.06
CA ILE A 192 -7.57 13.89 0.95
C ILE A 192 -8.29 13.42 -0.32
N ALA A 193 -8.52 14.36 -1.25
CA ALA A 193 -8.67 14.04 -2.65
C ALA A 193 -7.34 14.31 -3.38
N TRP A 194 -7.09 13.62 -4.50
CA TRP A 194 -5.81 13.72 -5.20
C TRP A 194 -5.97 13.65 -6.72
N ILE A 195 -4.99 14.24 -7.41
CA ILE A 195 -4.77 14.03 -8.83
C ILE A 195 -3.31 13.62 -9.01
N ALA A 196 -3.07 12.55 -9.75
CA ALA A 196 -1.77 12.03 -10.11
C ALA A 196 -1.77 11.60 -11.58
N HIS A 197 -0.63 11.69 -12.27
CA HIS A 197 -0.48 11.27 -13.66
C HIS A 197 0.70 10.32 -13.80
N ASP A 198 0.49 9.17 -14.43
CA ASP A 198 1.50 8.13 -14.56
C ASP A 198 2.29 8.18 -15.90
N GLY A 199 2.10 9.24 -16.66
CA GLY A 199 2.67 9.44 -17.99
C GLY A 199 1.72 9.09 -19.14
N GLU A 200 0.70 8.28 -18.89
CA GLU A 200 -0.32 7.86 -19.86
C GLU A 200 -1.73 8.19 -19.38
N GLU A 201 -1.99 7.98 -18.10
CA GLU A 201 -3.30 8.09 -17.48
C GLU A 201 -3.29 9.05 -16.29
N THR A 202 -4.43 9.68 -16.06
CA THR A 202 -4.66 10.56 -14.92
C THR A 202 -5.58 9.88 -13.91
N HIS A 203 -5.13 9.86 -12.67
CA HIS A 203 -5.81 9.28 -11.53
C HIS A 203 -6.47 10.38 -10.71
N LEU A 204 -7.80 10.43 -10.72
CA LEU A 204 -8.61 11.33 -9.92
C LEU A 204 -9.20 10.56 -8.76
N GLY A 205 -8.78 10.82 -7.54
CA GLY A 205 -9.18 10.03 -6.39
C GLY A 205 -9.69 10.85 -5.21
N VAL A 206 -10.54 10.22 -4.43
CA VAL A 206 -11.04 10.72 -3.13
C VAL A 206 -10.92 9.63 -2.08
N GLY A 207 -10.66 10.01 -0.84
CA GLY A 207 -10.61 9.04 0.25
C GLY A 207 -11.15 9.62 1.55
N GLY A 208 -11.77 8.78 2.38
CA GLY A 208 -12.29 9.23 3.66
C GLY A 208 -12.92 8.12 4.49
N TYR A 209 -13.43 8.47 5.65
CA TYR A 209 -14.13 7.52 6.52
C TYR A 209 -15.46 7.10 5.91
N PRO A 210 -15.73 5.80 5.71
CA PRO A 210 -16.90 5.31 5.00
C PRO A 210 -18.24 5.68 5.68
N SER A 211 -18.22 6.00 6.96
CA SER A 211 -19.41 6.46 7.71
C SER A 211 -19.73 7.94 7.49
N LEU A 212 -18.88 8.70 6.81
CA LEU A 212 -18.96 10.16 6.71
C LEU A 212 -19.21 10.66 5.28
N PHE A 213 -19.08 9.82 4.26
CA PHE A 213 -19.27 10.24 2.87
C PHE A 213 -19.64 9.06 1.97
N ASP A 214 -20.23 9.39 0.81
CA ASP A 214 -20.38 8.47 -0.31
C ASP A 214 -19.20 8.70 -1.27
N PRO A 215 -18.30 7.73 -1.45
CA PRO A 215 -17.13 7.91 -2.30
C PRO A 215 -17.49 8.11 -3.78
N THR A 216 -18.62 7.57 -4.26
CA THR A 216 -19.06 7.74 -5.65
C THR A 216 -19.53 9.16 -5.90
N ALA A 217 -20.39 9.69 -5.03
CA ALA A 217 -20.86 11.07 -5.10
C ALA A 217 -19.69 12.07 -4.94
N ALA A 218 -18.80 11.81 -3.98
CA ALA A 218 -17.61 12.64 -3.75
C ALA A 218 -16.68 12.68 -4.97
N LEU A 219 -16.50 11.56 -5.65
CA LEU A 219 -15.66 11.48 -6.85
C LEU A 219 -16.26 12.28 -8.02
N GLN A 220 -17.58 12.23 -8.20
CA GLN A 220 -18.28 13.04 -9.21
C GLN A 220 -18.17 14.54 -8.90
N GLU A 221 -18.39 14.91 -7.65
CA GLU A 221 -18.24 16.29 -7.20
C GLU A 221 -16.80 16.80 -7.38
N PHE A 222 -15.81 15.97 -7.02
CA PHE A 222 -14.40 16.30 -7.19
C PHE A 222 -14.06 16.56 -8.65
N ARG A 223 -14.50 15.70 -9.55
CA ARG A 223 -14.32 15.87 -11.00
C ARG A 223 -14.84 17.22 -11.50
N SER A 224 -16.00 17.65 -11.02
CA SER A 224 -16.57 18.94 -11.39
C SER A 224 -15.76 20.11 -10.84
N ARG A 225 -15.27 20.02 -9.60
CA ARG A 225 -14.51 21.10 -8.94
C ARG A 225 -13.11 21.32 -9.51
N VAL A 226 -12.51 20.32 -10.13
CA VAL A 226 -11.15 20.43 -10.66
C VAL A 226 -11.08 20.73 -12.15
N ALA A 227 -12.21 20.99 -12.79
CA ALA A 227 -12.30 21.31 -14.22
C ALA A 227 -11.49 22.55 -14.64
N ASP A 228 -11.26 23.49 -13.70
CA ASP A 228 -10.42 24.67 -13.92
C ASP A 228 -8.92 24.41 -13.68
N ILE A 229 -8.58 23.25 -13.09
CA ILE A 229 -7.21 22.88 -12.73
C ILE A 229 -6.63 21.89 -13.75
N ILE A 230 -7.48 21.01 -14.26
CA ILE A 230 -7.10 19.97 -15.24
C ILE A 230 -8.06 20.01 -16.43
N ASP A 231 -7.52 19.93 -17.62
CA ASP A 231 -8.33 19.85 -18.85
C ASP A 231 -8.94 18.45 -19.00
N LEU A 232 -10.25 18.39 -18.84
CA LEU A 232 -11.05 17.16 -18.90
C LEU A 232 -11.88 17.04 -20.21
N ARG A 233 -11.75 17.98 -21.15
CA ARG A 233 -12.61 18.05 -22.36
C ARG A 233 -12.52 16.79 -23.22
N ASN A 234 -11.33 16.20 -23.34
CA ASN A 234 -11.08 14.97 -24.09
C ASN A 234 -10.90 13.74 -23.20
N ALA A 235 -11.11 13.90 -21.89
CA ALA A 235 -10.90 12.84 -20.93
C ALA A 235 -11.96 11.76 -20.98
N LYS A 236 -11.55 10.52 -21.20
CA LYS A 236 -12.39 9.34 -21.17
C LYS A 236 -12.07 8.54 -19.90
N GLN A 237 -13.09 8.21 -19.13
CA GLN A 237 -12.93 7.31 -17.99
C GLN A 237 -12.79 5.88 -18.51
N ILE A 238 -11.67 5.25 -18.18
CA ILE A 238 -11.34 3.88 -18.61
C ILE A 238 -11.50 2.87 -17.48
N GLU A 239 -11.34 3.29 -16.23
CA GLU A 239 -11.49 2.41 -15.06
C GLU A 239 -12.04 3.22 -13.86
N THR A 240 -12.77 2.53 -12.98
CA THR A 240 -13.07 3.01 -11.63
C THR A 240 -12.47 2.03 -10.63
N ARG A 241 -11.73 2.55 -9.67
CA ARG A 241 -11.09 1.77 -8.62
C ARG A 241 -11.70 2.14 -7.28
N ALA A 242 -11.84 1.17 -6.40
CA ALA A 242 -12.22 1.42 -5.02
C ALA A 242 -11.61 0.36 -4.10
N GLY A 243 -11.29 0.75 -2.88
CA GLY A 243 -10.70 -0.17 -1.92
C GLY A 243 -10.72 0.35 -0.48
N LEU A 244 -10.64 -0.59 0.46
CA LEU A 244 -10.42 -0.29 1.86
C LEU A 244 -8.91 -0.17 2.11
N ILE A 245 -8.52 0.88 2.80
CA ILE A 245 -7.14 1.15 3.18
C ILE A 245 -7.04 1.08 4.70
N PRO A 246 -6.29 0.14 5.28
CA PRO A 246 -6.16 0.01 6.73
C PRO A 246 -5.26 1.15 7.25
N VAL A 247 -5.80 1.96 8.16
CA VAL A 247 -5.11 3.15 8.67
C VAL A 247 -4.84 3.10 10.18
N GLY A 248 -5.11 1.94 10.79
CA GLY A 248 -4.81 1.67 12.20
C GLY A 248 -3.32 1.41 12.50
N GLY A 249 -2.46 1.44 11.47
CA GLY A 249 -1.04 1.08 11.56
C GLY A 249 -0.83 -0.42 11.60
N VAL A 250 0.44 -0.86 11.59
CA VAL A 250 0.78 -2.29 11.60
C VAL A 250 0.16 -2.97 12.82
N LEU A 251 -0.46 -4.11 12.59
CA LEU A 251 -1.04 -4.97 13.63
C LEU A 251 0.08 -5.52 14.53
N LYS A 252 -0.23 -5.78 15.80
CA LYS A 252 0.79 -6.25 16.75
C LYS A 252 1.14 -7.72 16.54
N ASN A 253 0.11 -8.55 16.43
CA ASN A 253 0.25 -9.99 16.23
C ASN A 253 0.04 -10.36 14.77
N ILE A 254 1.12 -10.47 14.00
CA ILE A 254 1.11 -10.70 12.55
C ILE A 254 1.79 -11.99 12.12
N ALA A 255 2.30 -12.80 13.05
CA ALA A 255 2.94 -14.07 12.76
C ALA A 255 2.76 -15.09 13.88
N ASN A 256 2.74 -16.37 13.51
CA ASN A 256 2.82 -17.51 14.42
C ASN A 256 3.56 -18.69 13.72
N SER A 257 3.63 -19.84 14.36
CA SER A 257 4.30 -21.04 13.81
C SER A 257 3.66 -21.62 12.54
N THR A 258 2.46 -21.20 12.18
CA THR A 258 1.71 -21.73 11.02
C THR A 258 1.63 -20.74 9.86
N GLY A 259 1.81 -19.45 10.11
CA GLY A 259 1.78 -18.44 9.05
C GLY A 259 2.02 -17.03 9.53
N LEU A 260 2.12 -16.10 8.58
CA LEU A 260 2.27 -14.67 8.83
C LEU A 260 1.48 -13.82 7.81
N LEU A 261 1.37 -12.51 8.12
CA LEU A 261 0.66 -11.53 7.29
C LEU A 261 1.64 -10.53 6.70
N ILE A 262 1.37 -10.10 5.45
CA ILE A 262 2.12 -9.05 4.75
C ILE A 262 1.19 -8.02 4.10
N GLY A 263 1.73 -6.87 3.74
CA GLY A 263 0.96 -5.80 3.10
C GLY A 263 -0.23 -5.34 3.95
N ASP A 264 -1.34 -5.05 3.30
CA ASP A 264 -2.55 -4.56 3.96
C ASP A 264 -3.16 -5.58 4.94
N ALA A 265 -2.92 -6.87 4.75
CA ALA A 265 -3.35 -7.90 5.69
C ALA A 265 -2.68 -7.73 7.06
N ALA A 266 -1.44 -7.25 7.09
CA ALA A 266 -0.69 -6.90 8.29
C ALA A 266 -0.94 -5.46 8.77
N GLY A 267 -1.78 -4.67 8.08
CA GLY A 267 -1.95 -3.24 8.35
C GLY A 267 -0.70 -2.41 8.00
N ALA A 268 0.13 -2.88 7.05
CA ALA A 268 1.38 -2.23 6.65
C ALA A 268 1.14 -1.00 5.77
N VAL A 269 0.43 -0.03 6.33
CA VAL A 269 0.07 1.24 5.69
C VAL A 269 0.39 2.38 6.64
N SER A 270 0.94 3.48 6.09
CA SER A 270 1.15 4.70 6.88
C SER A 270 -0.19 5.28 7.34
N PRO A 271 -0.44 5.41 8.63
CA PRO A 271 -1.74 5.88 9.12
C PRO A 271 -2.12 7.27 8.63
N LEU A 272 -1.17 8.18 8.51
CA LEU A 272 -1.42 9.58 8.12
C LEU A 272 -1.62 9.73 6.61
N THR A 273 -0.71 9.16 5.81
CA THR A 273 -0.68 9.37 4.35
C THR A 273 -1.36 8.26 3.56
N ALA A 274 -1.87 7.22 4.23
CA ALA A 274 -2.41 5.99 3.61
C ALA A 274 -1.47 5.35 2.56
N GLY A 275 -0.18 5.71 2.60
CA GLY A 275 0.85 5.14 1.72
C GLY A 275 1.20 3.72 2.16
N GLY A 276 0.83 2.74 1.36
CA GLY A 276 1.03 1.32 1.64
C GLY A 276 2.14 0.66 0.84
N LEU A 277 2.56 1.23 -0.31
CA LEU A 277 3.48 0.54 -1.24
C LEU A 277 4.88 0.34 -0.65
N ASP A 278 5.47 1.37 -0.02
CA ASP A 278 6.78 1.25 0.62
C ASP A 278 6.76 0.25 1.80
N PRO A 279 5.85 0.36 2.78
CA PRO A 279 5.74 -0.65 3.84
C PRO A 279 5.46 -2.05 3.32
N CYS A 280 4.66 -2.17 2.25
CA CYS A 280 4.35 -3.44 1.60
C CYS A 280 5.61 -4.12 1.06
N MET A 281 6.43 -3.40 0.28
CA MET A 281 7.67 -3.92 -0.31
C MET A 281 8.65 -4.36 0.77
N ARG A 282 8.87 -3.53 1.79
CA ARG A 282 9.82 -3.80 2.89
C ARG A 282 9.36 -4.97 3.75
N LEU A 283 8.10 -4.97 4.16
CA LEU A 283 7.58 -6.04 5.00
C LEU A 283 7.56 -7.39 4.28
N SER A 284 7.29 -7.38 2.97
CA SER A 284 7.37 -8.59 2.14
C SER A 284 8.80 -9.12 2.00
N ALA A 285 9.78 -8.23 1.87
CA ALA A 285 11.20 -8.61 1.82
C ALA A 285 11.65 -9.21 3.15
N PHE A 286 11.29 -8.58 4.26
CA PHE A 286 11.62 -9.09 5.58
C PHE A 286 10.91 -10.41 5.90
N ALA A 287 9.63 -10.55 5.52
CA ALA A 287 8.91 -11.80 5.64
C ALA A 287 9.59 -12.94 4.85
N ALA A 288 10.03 -12.66 3.63
CA ALA A 288 10.74 -13.65 2.81
C ALA A 288 12.02 -14.14 3.48
N SER A 289 12.83 -13.26 4.05
CA SER A 289 14.05 -13.61 4.80
C SER A 289 13.73 -14.49 6.01
N VAL A 290 12.81 -14.03 6.88
CA VAL A 290 12.44 -14.74 8.12
C VAL A 290 11.83 -16.11 7.82
N VAL A 291 10.97 -16.22 6.81
CA VAL A 291 10.36 -17.50 6.43
C VAL A 291 11.37 -18.46 5.83
N THR A 292 12.32 -17.97 5.03
CA THR A 292 13.40 -18.81 4.49
C THR A 292 14.24 -19.40 5.62
N GLU A 293 14.63 -18.59 6.59
CA GLU A 293 15.40 -19.04 7.75
C GLU A 293 14.60 -20.03 8.61
N TYR A 294 13.34 -19.69 8.92
CA TYR A 294 12.47 -20.60 9.68
C TYR A 294 12.27 -21.95 9.01
N LEU A 295 12.02 -21.98 7.70
CA LEU A 295 11.79 -23.23 6.98
C LEU A 295 13.06 -24.06 6.77
N SER A 296 14.24 -23.44 6.83
CA SER A 296 15.54 -24.14 6.72
C SER A 296 16.00 -24.70 8.07
N THR A 297 15.82 -23.94 9.15
CA THR A 297 16.31 -24.33 10.50
C THR A 297 15.29 -25.09 11.33
N GLY A 298 13.98 -24.85 11.11
CA GLY A 298 12.90 -25.31 11.99
C GLY A 298 12.79 -24.52 13.31
N ASP A 299 13.62 -23.50 13.51
CA ASP A 299 13.63 -22.71 14.74
C ASP A 299 12.52 -21.66 14.75
N ALA A 300 11.52 -21.86 15.60
CA ALA A 300 10.40 -20.93 15.75
C ALA A 300 10.81 -19.57 16.37
N GLN A 301 11.98 -19.46 16.99
CA GLN A 301 12.46 -18.19 17.56
C GLN A 301 12.74 -17.17 16.46
N VAL A 302 13.14 -17.62 15.26
CA VAL A 302 13.33 -16.76 14.08
C VAL A 302 12.09 -15.92 13.78
N LEU A 303 10.89 -16.47 13.99
CA LEU A 303 9.63 -15.76 13.74
C LEU A 303 9.40 -14.59 14.69
N GLN A 304 10.07 -14.55 15.85
CA GLN A 304 9.95 -13.44 16.81
C GLN A 304 10.51 -12.12 16.24
N ALA A 305 11.48 -12.19 15.32
CA ALA A 305 11.99 -11.03 14.61
C ALA A 305 10.91 -10.36 13.76
N TYR A 306 9.93 -11.14 13.25
CA TYR A 306 8.80 -10.62 12.49
C TYR A 306 7.67 -10.15 13.43
N SER A 307 7.96 -9.12 14.22
CA SER A 307 7.08 -8.60 15.26
C SER A 307 6.34 -7.33 14.79
N GLY A 308 5.02 -7.41 14.74
CA GLY A 308 4.18 -6.25 14.42
C GLY A 308 4.31 -5.11 15.45
N GLU A 309 4.62 -5.40 16.70
CA GLU A 309 4.87 -4.35 17.71
C GLU A 309 6.10 -3.50 17.40
N LEU A 310 7.19 -4.11 16.93
CA LEU A 310 8.39 -3.40 16.49
C LEU A 310 8.08 -2.47 15.31
N PHE A 311 7.37 -2.98 14.33
CA PHE A 311 6.98 -2.20 13.15
C PHE A 311 6.00 -1.08 13.49
N ARG A 312 5.04 -1.33 14.37
CA ARG A 312 4.04 -0.34 14.83
C ARG A 312 4.69 0.87 15.51
N LYS A 313 5.77 0.69 16.25
CA LYS A 313 6.49 1.79 16.92
C LYS A 313 6.91 2.89 15.95
N ARG A 314 7.24 2.55 14.70
CA ARG A 314 7.61 3.50 13.64
C ARG A 314 6.44 4.40 13.17
N PHE A 315 5.21 4.01 13.45
CA PHE A 315 4.01 4.76 13.03
C PHE A 315 3.32 5.51 14.17
N ILE A 316 3.83 5.50 15.39
CA ILE A 316 3.14 6.10 16.55
C ILE A 316 2.85 7.58 16.32
N SER A 317 3.84 8.37 15.87
CA SER A 317 3.64 9.79 15.58
C SER A 317 2.59 10.04 14.50
N ARG A 318 2.55 9.19 13.48
CA ARG A 318 1.57 9.28 12.38
C ARG A 318 0.18 8.84 12.82
N LEU A 319 0.07 7.90 13.75
CA LEU A 319 -1.21 7.53 14.38
C LEU A 319 -1.79 8.71 15.18
N TRP A 320 -0.97 9.41 15.95
CA TRP A 320 -1.40 10.60 16.66
C TRP A 320 -1.78 11.74 15.71
N ALA A 321 -0.95 12.01 14.69
CA ALA A 321 -1.26 13.02 13.69
C ALA A 321 -2.58 12.70 12.95
N ARG A 322 -2.85 11.42 12.63
CA ARG A 322 -4.12 11.00 12.05
C ARG A 322 -5.30 11.26 12.98
N ARG A 323 -5.19 10.95 14.27
CA ARG A 323 -6.26 11.20 15.24
C ARG A 323 -6.60 12.70 15.30
N ILE A 324 -5.58 13.55 15.31
CA ILE A 324 -5.76 15.01 15.25
C ILE A 324 -6.42 15.41 13.93
N ALA A 325 -5.92 14.93 12.80
CA ALA A 325 -6.49 15.25 11.48
C ALA A 325 -7.96 14.81 11.36
N ALA A 326 -8.34 13.69 11.95
CA ALA A 326 -9.71 13.18 11.96
C ALA A 326 -10.70 14.09 12.73
N THR A 327 -10.21 14.95 13.62
CA THR A 327 -11.05 15.94 14.34
C THR A 327 -11.26 17.23 13.53
N LEU A 328 -10.43 17.49 12.52
CA LEU A 328 -10.51 18.69 11.67
C LEU A 328 -11.58 18.52 10.59
N ARG A 329 -12.84 18.53 11.01
CA ARG A 329 -14.01 18.33 10.12
C ARG A 329 -14.60 19.64 9.58
N GLN A 330 -14.25 20.77 10.18
CA GLN A 330 -14.77 22.09 9.77
C GLN A 330 -13.84 22.68 8.70
N PRO A 331 -14.38 23.04 7.50
CA PRO A 331 -13.57 23.64 6.43
C PRO A 331 -12.84 24.90 6.87
N GLN A 332 -13.45 25.71 7.74
CA GLN A 332 -12.85 26.95 8.23
C GLN A 332 -11.57 26.71 9.07
N LEU A 333 -11.60 25.67 9.94
CA LEU A 333 -10.42 25.31 10.73
C LEU A 333 -9.29 24.77 9.84
N LEU A 334 -9.65 24.00 8.83
CA LEU A 334 -8.69 23.47 7.87
C LEU A 334 -8.11 24.58 7.00
N GLU A 335 -8.94 25.55 6.57
CA GLU A 335 -8.48 26.74 5.84
C GLU A 335 -7.48 27.55 6.66
N LEU A 336 -7.78 27.76 7.96
CA LEU A 336 -6.85 28.43 8.87
C LEU A 336 -5.53 27.65 9.01
N GLY A 337 -5.61 26.32 9.18
CA GLY A 337 -4.43 25.46 9.22
C GLY A 337 -3.59 25.56 7.94
N CYS A 338 -4.23 25.54 6.77
CA CYS A 338 -3.57 25.72 5.49
C CYS A 338 -2.95 27.12 5.35
N ALA A 339 -3.61 28.15 5.86
CA ALA A 339 -3.06 29.51 5.87
C ALA A 339 -1.78 29.59 6.72
N VAL A 340 -1.76 28.94 7.87
CA VAL A 340 -0.56 28.84 8.72
C VAL A 340 0.56 28.08 8.02
N LEU A 341 0.27 26.98 7.34
CA LEU A 341 1.28 26.20 6.59
C LEU A 341 1.92 27.00 5.44
N ARG A 342 1.29 28.06 4.94
CA ARG A 342 1.87 28.96 3.92
C ARG A 342 2.95 29.89 4.49
N LEU A 343 2.99 30.08 5.80
CA LEU A 343 4.04 30.88 6.41
C LEU A 343 5.39 30.16 6.31
N PRO A 344 6.50 30.87 6.00
CA PRO A 344 7.80 30.24 5.71
C PRO A 344 8.32 29.30 6.81
N VAL A 345 8.02 29.61 8.07
CA VAL A 345 8.43 28.76 9.22
C VAL A 345 7.66 27.43 9.23
N PHE A 346 6.37 27.45 8.90
CA PHE A 346 5.50 26.29 8.95
C PHE A 346 5.47 25.50 7.63
N SER A 347 5.87 26.08 6.52
CA SER A 347 6.01 25.37 5.24
C SER A 347 7.02 24.23 5.34
N ARG A 348 8.03 24.33 6.21
CA ARG A 348 8.96 23.23 6.53
C ARG A 348 8.27 22.01 7.11
N LEU A 349 7.17 22.20 7.86
CA LEU A 349 6.38 21.07 8.38
C LEU A 349 5.66 20.34 7.24
N ALA A 350 5.05 21.07 6.30
CA ALA A 350 4.45 20.47 5.11
C ALA A 350 5.50 19.72 4.27
N HIS A 351 6.68 20.30 4.05
CA HIS A 351 7.82 19.64 3.42
C HIS A 351 8.19 18.34 4.15
N HIS A 352 8.28 18.36 5.48
CA HIS A 352 8.62 17.18 6.27
C HIS A 352 7.54 16.08 6.16
N VAL A 353 6.26 16.45 6.13
CA VAL A 353 5.16 15.47 5.98
C VAL A 353 5.21 14.78 4.61
N PHE A 354 5.50 15.51 3.55
CA PHE A 354 5.50 14.97 2.18
C PHE A 354 6.83 14.35 1.77
N PHE A 355 7.95 14.93 2.14
CA PHE A 355 9.28 14.56 1.67
C PHE A 355 10.20 14.00 2.78
N GLY A 356 9.99 14.40 4.05
CA GLY A 356 10.77 13.94 5.19
C GLY A 356 10.37 12.56 5.65
N ARG A 357 10.82 11.53 4.96
CA ARG A 357 10.46 10.16 5.28
C ARG A 357 11.54 9.49 6.11
N GLY A 358 11.26 9.33 7.41
CA GLY A 358 11.91 8.28 8.17
C GLY A 358 11.54 6.94 7.55
N SER A 359 12.51 6.07 7.26
CA SER A 359 12.27 4.73 6.75
C SER A 359 11.33 3.95 7.69
N PHE A 360 10.35 3.30 7.12
CA PHE A 360 9.77 2.09 7.69
C PHE A 360 10.93 1.11 7.87
N PRO A 361 10.89 0.17 8.86
CA PRO A 361 12.11 -0.44 9.36
C PRO A 361 13.13 -0.62 8.25
N ASP A 362 14.32 -0.13 8.50
CA ASP A 362 15.40 -0.25 7.53
C ASP A 362 15.75 -1.75 7.48
N VAL A 363 15.04 -2.44 6.61
CA VAL A 363 15.16 -3.90 6.43
C VAL A 363 16.59 -4.25 6.03
N MET A 364 17.27 -3.33 5.33
CA MET A 364 18.66 -3.52 4.93
C MET A 364 19.64 -3.45 6.12
N GLU A 365 19.40 -2.59 7.11
CA GLU A 365 20.19 -2.58 8.36
C GLU A 365 19.93 -3.83 9.22
N GLN A 366 18.69 -4.34 9.22
CA GLN A 366 18.35 -5.56 9.97
C GLN A 366 18.84 -6.85 9.30
N LEU A 367 18.91 -6.88 7.96
CA LEU A 367 19.51 -7.99 7.21
C LEU A 367 21.03 -7.95 7.25
N ALA A 368 21.63 -6.77 7.47
CA ALA A 368 23.09 -6.60 7.59
C ALA A 368 23.58 -6.72 9.05
N ALA A 369 22.72 -6.67 10.06
CA ALA A 369 23.10 -6.93 11.44
C ALA A 369 23.28 -8.46 11.61
N PRO A 370 24.49 -8.96 11.85
CA PRO A 370 24.67 -10.35 12.21
C PRO A 370 23.87 -10.59 13.50
N SER A 371 23.27 -11.76 13.60
CA SER A 371 22.50 -12.23 14.75
C SER A 371 23.30 -12.01 16.06
N ALA A 372 23.16 -10.82 16.64
CA ALA A 372 23.65 -10.52 17.98
C ALA A 372 22.65 -11.07 18.99
N ILE A 373 22.43 -12.38 18.95
CA ILE A 373 21.83 -13.16 20.02
C ILE A 373 22.65 -14.46 20.10
N ALA A 374 23.83 -14.33 20.64
CA ALA A 374 24.54 -15.43 21.25
C ALA A 374 25.33 -14.83 22.41
N HIS A 375 24.74 -14.81 23.59
CA HIS A 375 25.30 -15.24 24.88
C HIS A 375 24.32 -14.88 25.98
#